data_2faf82ede59a27dcf31c2714264bafc3
#
_entry.id   2faf82ede59a27dcf31c2714264bafc3
#
_cell.length_a   1.000
_cell.length_b   1.000
_cell.length_c   1.000
_cell.angle_alpha   90.00
_cell.angle_beta   90.00
_cell.angle_gamma   90.00
#
_symmetry.space_group_name_H-M   'P 1'
#
loop_
_entity.id
_entity.type
_entity.pdbx_description
1 polymer ?
#
loop_
_entity_poly.entity_id
_entity_poly.type
_entity_poly.pdbx_seq_one_letter_code
_entity_poly.pdbx_strand_id
1 'polypeptide(L)'
;MSPIVHAHADAVVVGGGVIGAAIAHQLALAGIGRIVLCDQGRVNAQGATSRSGGLLRLHHTARADTRLAARSLPVFEQWSDVIGGDCGYRRTGFVMLVGEEHAADLRFNAAAATEAAGYRRVEVIEPAELKELYPGLRTEGVALAAYEPEGGYADPMAASASLLTAAYRLGVSPSEGIRALKVLEHAGTVTGVLTSIGRIDAPLVVLAGGAWGSAPAEYLGIHIPVTARRIGLAQAELPGAGRRGAAASVPTCIDDTTGSYFRPDGLDRFYFGVPSKPDTELGRDVEPLTEAELESALNAIADRVPAAATAPLAGTRSGLDGYTPDKRPVVGAAGPDGLYLALGFSGGGFKLAPAVAELAAKEIVEGGAVPGKAVQELLEPYRPQRFLAGRPIRPEAPYDHM
;
A
#
# COMPACT_ATOMS: atom_id res chain seq x y z
N MET A 1 20.74 26.91 17.68
CA MET A 1 21.06 25.50 17.44
C MET A 1 20.39 24.70 18.54
N SER A 2 19.39 23.87 18.20
CA SER A 2 18.81 22.94 19.18
C SER A 2 19.91 21.96 19.62
N PRO A 3 19.93 21.55 20.91
CA PRO A 3 20.94 20.60 21.36
C PRO A 3 20.83 19.31 20.58
N ILE A 4 21.97 18.75 20.16
CA ILE A 4 22.04 17.43 19.54
C ILE A 4 21.48 16.43 20.56
N VAL A 5 20.33 15.85 20.27
CA VAL A 5 19.72 14.85 21.15
C VAL A 5 20.41 13.51 20.90
N HIS A 6 21.02 12.97 21.93
CA HIS A 6 21.52 11.60 21.94
C HIS A 6 20.50 10.72 22.62
N ALA A 7 19.87 9.81 21.87
CA ALA A 7 18.85 8.92 22.36
C ALA A 7 19.23 7.45 22.10
N HIS A 8 18.71 6.54 22.90
CA HIS A 8 18.89 5.10 22.73
C HIS A 8 17.54 4.43 22.52
N ALA A 9 17.50 3.45 21.65
CA ALA A 9 16.36 2.60 21.38
C ALA A 9 16.82 1.16 21.09
N ASP A 10 15.92 0.20 21.19
CA ASP A 10 16.17 -1.19 20.75
C ASP A 10 15.92 -1.30 19.24
N ALA A 11 15.03 -0.45 18.70
CA ALA A 11 14.78 -0.33 17.27
C ALA A 11 14.39 1.10 16.87
N VAL A 12 14.79 1.49 15.65
CA VAL A 12 14.30 2.71 14.98
C VAL A 12 13.55 2.31 13.73
N VAL A 13 12.29 2.74 13.63
CA VAL A 13 11.49 2.62 12.40
C VAL A 13 11.44 3.99 11.73
N VAL A 14 11.93 4.08 10.51
CA VAL A 14 11.98 5.31 9.70
C VAL A 14 10.80 5.35 8.75
N GLY A 15 9.88 6.28 8.96
CA GLY A 15 8.65 6.48 8.19
C GLY A 15 7.40 6.08 8.96
N GLY A 16 6.53 7.06 9.22
CA GLY A 16 5.26 6.92 9.96
C GLY A 16 4.04 6.70 9.07
N GLY A 17 4.21 6.22 7.83
CA GLY A 17 3.11 5.73 6.99
C GLY A 17 2.57 4.39 7.48
N VAL A 18 1.54 3.86 6.77
CA VAL A 18 0.89 2.58 7.16
C VAL A 18 1.88 1.42 7.33
N ILE A 19 2.92 1.35 6.49
CA ILE A 19 3.92 0.28 6.55
C ILE A 19 4.75 0.39 7.83
N GLY A 20 5.33 1.55 8.09
CA GLY A 20 6.13 1.75 9.30
C GLY A 20 5.32 1.66 10.58
N ALA A 21 4.09 2.19 10.59
CA ALA A 21 3.17 2.05 11.72
C ALA A 21 2.84 0.58 12.02
N ALA A 22 2.53 -0.21 10.98
CA ALA A 22 2.24 -1.63 11.11
C ALA A 22 3.47 -2.42 11.60
N ILE A 23 4.66 -2.16 11.04
CA ILE A 23 5.90 -2.82 11.48
C ILE A 23 6.24 -2.45 12.92
N ALA A 24 6.18 -1.18 13.30
CA ALA A 24 6.43 -0.75 14.67
C ALA A 24 5.46 -1.41 15.67
N HIS A 25 4.18 -1.51 15.31
CA HIS A 25 3.19 -2.22 16.11
C HIS A 25 3.54 -3.70 16.27
N GLN A 26 3.89 -4.40 15.18
CA GLN A 26 4.22 -5.83 15.23
C GLN A 26 5.53 -6.12 15.98
N LEU A 27 6.54 -5.26 15.85
CA LEU A 27 7.78 -5.36 16.62
C LEU A 27 7.52 -5.19 18.12
N ALA A 28 6.67 -4.25 18.50
CA ALA A 28 6.28 -4.06 19.90
C ALA A 28 5.50 -5.27 20.45
N LEU A 29 4.56 -5.84 19.67
CA LEU A 29 3.87 -7.09 20.02
C LEU A 29 4.83 -8.26 20.17
N ALA A 30 5.89 -8.31 19.38
CA ALA A 30 6.92 -9.33 19.43
C ALA A 30 7.93 -9.13 20.57
N GLY A 31 7.76 -8.10 21.40
CA GLY A 31 8.56 -7.86 22.61
C GLY A 31 9.85 -7.06 22.37
N ILE A 32 10.03 -6.43 21.21
CA ILE A 32 11.09 -5.42 21.04
C ILE A 32 10.78 -4.26 21.99
N GLY A 33 11.75 -3.89 22.82
CA GLY A 33 11.55 -2.97 23.94
C GLY A 33 11.25 -1.53 23.50
N ARG A 34 12.25 -0.64 23.59
CA ARG A 34 12.09 0.76 23.21
C ARG A 34 12.16 0.92 21.70
N ILE A 35 11.04 1.24 21.05
CA ILE A 35 10.96 1.51 19.62
C ILE A 35 10.72 3.02 19.39
N VAL A 36 11.59 3.66 18.60
CA VAL A 36 11.39 5.03 18.10
C VAL A 36 10.90 4.94 16.65
N LEU A 37 9.73 5.51 16.37
CA LEU A 37 9.21 5.67 15.03
C LEU A 37 9.41 7.13 14.62
N CYS A 38 10.31 7.43 13.69
CA CYS A 38 10.57 8.79 13.24
C CYS A 38 10.03 9.04 11.84
N ASP A 39 9.44 10.23 11.65
CA ASP A 39 8.96 10.71 10.36
C ASP A 39 9.41 12.15 10.13
N GLN A 40 9.81 12.46 8.88
CA GLN A 40 10.26 13.81 8.52
C GLN A 40 9.14 14.86 8.56
N GLY A 41 7.91 14.42 8.48
CA GLY A 41 6.72 15.25 8.59
C GLY A 41 5.86 14.86 9.77
N ARG A 42 4.56 15.01 9.61
CA ARG A 42 3.56 14.47 10.54
C ARG A 42 3.31 13.01 10.19
N VAL A 43 3.32 12.15 11.20
CA VAL A 43 2.97 10.74 11.00
C VAL A 43 1.59 10.64 10.35
N ASN A 44 1.45 9.69 9.41
CA ASN A 44 0.21 9.45 8.67
C ASN A 44 -0.28 10.59 7.75
N ALA A 45 0.44 11.69 7.57
CA ALA A 45 -0.12 12.87 6.91
C ALA A 45 0.45 13.18 5.51
N GLN A 46 1.69 12.82 5.20
CA GLN A 46 2.39 13.36 4.02
C GLN A 46 2.72 12.35 2.92
N GLY A 47 2.81 11.07 3.23
CA GLY A 47 3.19 10.04 2.28
C GLY A 47 2.03 9.50 1.44
N ALA A 48 2.28 8.40 0.73
CA ALA A 48 1.31 7.70 -0.11
C ALA A 48 0.07 7.22 0.67
N THR A 49 0.20 6.92 1.98
CA THR A 49 -0.90 6.45 2.81
C THR A 49 -2.11 7.38 2.76
N SER A 50 -1.92 8.67 2.97
CA SER A 50 -3.01 9.66 2.96
C SER A 50 -3.56 10.00 1.57
N ARG A 51 -2.98 9.45 0.52
CA ARG A 51 -3.36 9.59 -0.89
C ARG A 51 -3.77 8.27 -1.52
N SER A 52 -3.92 7.23 -0.72
CA SER A 52 -4.36 5.92 -1.19
C SER A 52 -5.88 5.85 -1.30
N GLY A 53 -6.38 5.20 -2.35
CA GLY A 53 -7.80 4.86 -2.48
C GLY A 53 -8.28 3.82 -1.47
N GLY A 54 -7.36 3.10 -0.82
CA GLY A 54 -7.68 2.13 0.22
C GLY A 54 -8.34 0.84 -0.28
N LEU A 55 -8.17 0.49 -1.56
CA LEU A 55 -8.79 -0.70 -2.15
C LEU A 55 -8.25 -1.98 -1.50
N LEU A 56 -9.16 -2.87 -1.12
CA LEU A 56 -8.88 -4.19 -0.56
C LEU A 56 -9.36 -5.26 -1.54
N ARG A 57 -8.44 -6.08 -2.02
CA ARG A 57 -8.69 -7.11 -3.04
C ARG A 57 -7.68 -8.25 -2.94
N LEU A 58 -8.08 -9.42 -3.44
CA LEU A 58 -7.25 -10.62 -3.56
C LEU A 58 -6.66 -10.76 -4.97
N HIS A 59 -7.37 -10.30 -5.98
CA HIS A 59 -6.98 -10.41 -7.38
C HIS A 59 -5.74 -9.56 -7.68
N HIS A 60 -4.66 -10.22 -8.05
CA HIS A 60 -3.40 -9.62 -8.48
C HIS A 60 -2.83 -10.37 -9.68
N THR A 61 -1.92 -9.73 -10.40
CA THR A 61 -1.22 -10.29 -11.56
C THR A 61 -0.01 -11.14 -11.18
N ALA A 62 0.36 -11.15 -9.91
CA ALA A 62 1.42 -12.00 -9.36
C ALA A 62 0.90 -12.78 -8.15
N ARG A 63 1.06 -14.11 -8.15
CA ARG A 63 0.61 -15.00 -7.06
C ARG A 63 1.20 -14.62 -5.69
N ALA A 64 2.42 -14.10 -5.68
CA ALA A 64 3.05 -13.64 -4.45
C ALA A 64 2.25 -12.51 -3.78
N ASP A 65 1.79 -11.53 -4.56
CA ASP A 65 0.96 -10.42 -4.06
C ASP A 65 -0.40 -10.91 -3.56
N THR A 66 -1.02 -11.85 -4.30
CA THR A 66 -2.27 -12.50 -3.91
C THR A 66 -2.16 -13.19 -2.54
N ARG A 67 -1.05 -13.93 -2.30
CA ARG A 67 -0.81 -14.61 -1.03
C ARG A 67 -0.68 -13.64 0.14
N LEU A 68 0.01 -12.49 -0.05
CA LEU A 68 0.09 -11.45 0.97
C LEU A 68 -1.25 -10.75 1.20
N ALA A 69 -2.00 -10.47 0.13
CA ALA A 69 -3.34 -9.88 0.23
C ALA A 69 -4.31 -10.81 0.97
N ALA A 70 -4.30 -12.11 0.66
CA ALA A 70 -5.11 -13.12 1.33
C ALA A 70 -4.80 -13.23 2.83
N ARG A 71 -3.52 -13.04 3.22
CA ARG A 71 -3.11 -13.00 4.63
C ARG A 71 -3.52 -11.70 5.32
N SER A 72 -3.56 -10.59 4.59
CA SER A 72 -3.91 -9.27 5.15
C SER A 72 -5.40 -9.07 5.33
N LEU A 73 -6.24 -9.57 4.43
CA LEU A 73 -7.68 -9.27 4.40
C LEU A 73 -8.41 -9.64 5.69
N PRO A 74 -8.16 -10.79 6.35
CA PRO A 74 -8.76 -11.11 7.64
C PRO A 74 -8.46 -10.09 8.74
N VAL A 75 -7.29 -9.45 8.70
CA VAL A 75 -6.94 -8.39 9.66
C VAL A 75 -7.83 -7.16 9.47
N PHE A 76 -8.11 -6.77 8.21
CA PHE A 76 -9.04 -5.68 7.94
C PHE A 76 -10.47 -5.99 8.38
N GLU A 77 -10.90 -7.24 8.21
CA GLU A 77 -12.24 -7.69 8.61
C GLU A 77 -12.42 -7.71 10.14
N GLN A 78 -11.37 -8.05 10.86
CA GLN A 78 -11.36 -8.18 12.32
C GLN A 78 -10.54 -7.07 12.99
N TRP A 79 -10.49 -5.88 12.35
CA TRP A 79 -9.58 -4.80 12.75
C TRP A 79 -9.75 -4.38 14.21
N SER A 80 -10.99 -4.22 14.68
CA SER A 80 -11.28 -3.82 16.06
C SER A 80 -10.73 -4.79 17.09
N ASP A 81 -10.74 -6.08 16.77
CA ASP A 81 -10.31 -7.14 17.69
C ASP A 81 -8.79 -7.36 17.63
N VAL A 82 -8.19 -7.21 16.44
CA VAL A 82 -6.76 -7.48 16.19
C VAL A 82 -5.88 -6.28 16.48
N ILE A 83 -6.31 -5.09 16.08
CA ILE A 83 -5.54 -3.83 16.18
C ILE A 83 -6.16 -2.90 17.23
N GLY A 84 -7.48 -2.86 17.29
CA GLY A 84 -8.25 -1.87 18.02
C GLY A 84 -8.60 -0.66 17.15
N GLY A 85 -9.65 0.08 17.58
CA GLY A 85 -10.18 1.19 16.82
C GLY A 85 -10.96 0.75 15.58
N ASP A 86 -11.01 1.61 14.56
CA ASP A 86 -11.72 1.34 13.31
C ASP A 86 -10.82 1.70 12.11
N CYS A 87 -10.74 0.84 11.13
CA CYS A 87 -10.06 1.12 9.86
C CYS A 87 -11.01 1.59 8.76
N GLY A 88 -12.29 1.74 9.06
CA GLY A 88 -13.30 2.13 8.07
C GLY A 88 -13.52 1.10 6.97
N TYR A 89 -13.30 -0.20 7.25
CA TYR A 89 -13.53 -1.26 6.26
C TYR A 89 -15.00 -1.31 5.82
N ARG A 90 -15.19 -1.32 4.51
CA ARG A 90 -16.51 -1.42 3.87
C ARG A 90 -16.46 -2.52 2.82
N ARG A 91 -17.21 -3.58 3.07
CA ARG A 91 -17.40 -4.72 2.16
C ARG A 91 -18.38 -4.33 1.04
N THR A 92 -17.90 -3.61 0.04
CA THR A 92 -18.69 -3.16 -1.11
C THR A 92 -18.62 -4.13 -2.29
N GLY A 93 -17.78 -5.16 -2.19
CA GLY A 93 -17.32 -5.94 -3.30
C GLY A 93 -16.17 -5.23 -4.03
N PHE A 94 -15.28 -6.01 -4.65
CA PHE A 94 -14.28 -5.51 -5.57
C PHE A 94 -14.50 -6.12 -6.94
N VAL A 95 -14.29 -5.33 -8.00
CA VAL A 95 -14.43 -5.75 -9.39
C VAL A 95 -13.18 -5.37 -10.17
N MET A 96 -12.60 -6.35 -10.88
CA MET A 96 -11.58 -6.12 -11.90
C MET A 96 -12.21 -6.32 -13.26
N LEU A 97 -12.17 -5.30 -14.12
CA LEU A 97 -12.73 -5.33 -15.47
C LEU A 97 -11.62 -5.46 -16.52
N VAL A 98 -11.82 -6.33 -17.51
CA VAL A 98 -10.90 -6.48 -18.62
C VAL A 98 -11.63 -6.59 -19.96
N GLY A 99 -10.94 -6.23 -21.04
CA GLY A 99 -11.35 -6.48 -22.42
C GLY A 99 -11.07 -7.92 -22.86
N GLU A 100 -11.39 -8.22 -24.12
CA GLU A 100 -11.26 -9.57 -24.70
C GLU A 100 -9.80 -10.04 -24.69
N GLU A 101 -8.85 -9.12 -24.91
CA GLU A 101 -7.41 -9.39 -24.94
C GLU A 101 -6.88 -9.98 -23.64
N HIS A 102 -7.47 -9.63 -22.50
CA HIS A 102 -7.08 -10.09 -21.16
C HIS A 102 -8.06 -11.05 -20.49
N ALA A 103 -9.05 -11.56 -21.22
CA ALA A 103 -10.05 -12.47 -20.65
C ALA A 103 -9.44 -13.77 -20.12
N ALA A 104 -8.44 -14.32 -20.82
CA ALA A 104 -7.72 -15.52 -20.38
C ALA A 104 -6.84 -15.24 -19.14
N ASP A 105 -6.17 -14.10 -19.12
CA ASP A 105 -5.33 -13.65 -18.00
C ASP A 105 -6.17 -13.42 -16.73
N LEU A 106 -7.37 -12.85 -16.88
CA LEU A 106 -8.29 -12.66 -15.77
C LEU A 106 -8.71 -14.00 -15.15
N ARG A 107 -9.06 -15.00 -15.97
CA ARG A 107 -9.42 -16.34 -15.46
C ARG A 107 -8.25 -16.99 -14.71
N PHE A 108 -7.04 -16.86 -15.23
CA PHE A 108 -5.84 -17.38 -14.60
C PHE A 108 -5.58 -16.70 -13.24
N ASN A 109 -5.61 -15.38 -13.18
CA ASN A 109 -5.40 -14.61 -11.95
C ASN A 109 -6.50 -14.86 -10.92
N ALA A 110 -7.77 -14.97 -11.34
CA ALA A 110 -8.88 -15.29 -10.46
C ALA A 110 -8.76 -16.68 -9.83
N ALA A 111 -8.34 -17.67 -10.61
CA ALA A 111 -8.06 -19.03 -10.10
C ALA A 111 -6.92 -19.01 -9.08
N ALA A 112 -5.82 -18.30 -9.37
CA ALA A 112 -4.69 -18.14 -8.45
C ALA A 112 -5.10 -17.44 -7.14
N ALA A 113 -5.99 -16.44 -7.22
CA ALA A 113 -6.52 -15.74 -6.04
C ALA A 113 -7.40 -16.65 -5.19
N THR A 114 -8.26 -17.46 -5.80
CA THR A 114 -9.10 -18.44 -5.11
C THR A 114 -8.25 -19.51 -4.41
N GLU A 115 -7.21 -20.00 -5.07
CA GLU A 115 -6.27 -20.96 -4.49
C GLU A 115 -5.55 -20.40 -3.26
N ALA A 116 -5.04 -19.17 -3.36
CA ALA A 116 -4.30 -18.51 -2.28
C ALA A 116 -5.17 -18.15 -1.07
N ALA A 117 -6.43 -17.81 -1.31
CA ALA A 117 -7.37 -17.40 -0.27
C ALA A 117 -8.07 -18.59 0.43
N GLY A 118 -8.00 -19.79 -0.15
CA GLY A 118 -8.64 -21.00 0.39
C GLY A 118 -10.17 -20.95 0.27
N TYR A 119 -10.87 -20.53 1.33
CA TYR A 119 -12.34 -20.47 1.36
C TYR A 119 -12.94 -19.25 0.66
N ARG A 120 -12.15 -18.23 0.38
CA ARG A 120 -12.59 -17.00 -0.30
C ARG A 120 -12.62 -17.22 -1.80
N ARG A 121 -13.61 -16.64 -2.46
CA ARG A 121 -13.79 -16.81 -3.90
C ARG A 121 -13.50 -15.50 -4.60
N VAL A 122 -12.84 -15.64 -5.75
CA VAL A 122 -12.82 -14.65 -6.80
C VAL A 122 -13.64 -15.24 -7.93
N GLU A 123 -14.81 -14.71 -8.15
CA GLU A 123 -15.76 -15.21 -9.14
C GLU A 123 -15.48 -14.54 -10.49
N VAL A 124 -15.41 -15.32 -11.56
CA VAL A 124 -15.36 -14.76 -12.92
C VAL A 124 -16.79 -14.66 -13.40
N ILE A 125 -17.24 -13.43 -13.65
CA ILE A 125 -18.62 -13.14 -14.06
C ILE A 125 -18.66 -12.45 -15.42
N GLU A 126 -19.76 -12.67 -16.13
CA GLU A 126 -20.03 -12.07 -17.42
C GLU A 126 -20.60 -10.63 -17.26
N PRO A 127 -20.53 -9.78 -18.31
CA PRO A 127 -21.08 -8.42 -18.26
C PRO A 127 -22.55 -8.32 -17.85
N ALA A 128 -23.35 -9.32 -18.17
CA ALA A 128 -24.77 -9.37 -17.79
C ALA A 128 -24.94 -9.50 -16.27
N GLU A 129 -24.20 -10.41 -15.64
CA GLU A 129 -24.21 -10.61 -14.18
C GLU A 129 -23.67 -9.37 -13.45
N LEU A 130 -22.62 -8.75 -14.02
CA LEU A 130 -22.07 -7.50 -13.48
C LEU A 130 -23.13 -6.39 -13.47
N LYS A 131 -23.96 -6.30 -14.53
CA LYS A 131 -25.03 -5.32 -14.64
C LYS A 131 -26.18 -5.58 -13.67
N GLU A 132 -26.45 -6.84 -13.32
CA GLU A 132 -27.41 -7.19 -12.27
C GLU A 132 -26.92 -6.73 -10.89
N LEU A 133 -25.63 -6.90 -10.60
CA LEU A 133 -25.02 -6.45 -9.34
C LEU A 133 -24.93 -4.91 -9.24
N TYR A 134 -24.63 -4.24 -10.36
CA TYR A 134 -24.42 -2.79 -10.44
C TYR A 134 -25.17 -2.20 -11.66
N PRO A 135 -26.49 -1.98 -11.56
CA PRO A 135 -27.33 -1.55 -12.70
C PRO A 135 -26.88 -0.24 -13.36
N GLY A 136 -26.21 0.65 -12.60
CA GLY A 136 -25.69 1.91 -13.11
C GLY A 136 -24.36 1.81 -13.84
N LEU A 137 -23.71 0.64 -13.84
CA LEU A 137 -22.43 0.44 -14.49
C LEU A 137 -22.63 0.09 -15.97
N ARG A 138 -21.90 0.78 -16.84
CA ARG A 138 -21.81 0.40 -18.26
C ARG A 138 -20.82 -0.74 -18.44
N THR A 139 -21.16 -1.68 -19.32
CA THR A 139 -20.36 -2.89 -19.56
C THR A 139 -19.84 -2.99 -20.99
N GLU A 140 -20.05 -1.98 -21.81
CA GLU A 140 -19.54 -1.92 -23.19
C GLU A 140 -18.01 -2.04 -23.20
N GLY A 141 -17.47 -2.95 -24.02
CA GLY A 141 -16.04 -3.24 -24.10
C GLY A 141 -15.47 -4.09 -22.95
N VAL A 142 -16.29 -4.46 -21.96
CA VAL A 142 -15.90 -5.43 -20.94
C VAL A 142 -16.20 -6.83 -21.46
N ALA A 143 -15.17 -7.69 -21.50
CA ALA A 143 -15.34 -9.10 -21.83
C ALA A 143 -15.65 -9.93 -20.60
N LEU A 144 -14.95 -9.70 -19.51
CA LEU A 144 -15.10 -10.40 -18.23
C LEU A 144 -14.84 -9.48 -17.05
N ALA A 145 -15.39 -9.87 -15.92
CA ALA A 145 -15.04 -9.28 -14.62
C ALA A 145 -14.62 -10.35 -13.62
N ALA A 146 -13.61 -10.04 -12.79
CA ALA A 146 -13.37 -10.80 -11.57
C ALA A 146 -14.03 -10.07 -10.40
N TYR A 147 -14.98 -10.75 -9.76
CA TYR A 147 -15.75 -10.23 -8.64
C TYR A 147 -15.32 -10.87 -7.32
N GLU A 148 -15.04 -10.05 -6.34
CA GLU A 148 -14.69 -10.46 -4.98
C GLU A 148 -15.74 -9.95 -3.98
N PRO A 149 -16.65 -10.79 -3.50
CA PRO A 149 -17.69 -10.40 -2.55
C PRO A 149 -17.14 -9.83 -1.23
N GLU A 150 -16.00 -10.32 -0.76
CA GLU A 150 -15.32 -9.88 0.45
C GLU A 150 -14.39 -8.68 0.21
N GLY A 151 -14.13 -8.33 -1.04
CA GLY A 151 -13.36 -7.15 -1.41
C GLY A 151 -14.10 -5.84 -1.07
N GLY A 152 -13.43 -4.74 -1.29
CA GLY A 152 -13.98 -3.42 -1.04
C GLY A 152 -12.89 -2.41 -0.72
N TYR A 153 -13.08 -1.63 0.32
CA TYR A 153 -12.11 -0.63 0.73
C TYR A 153 -12.04 -0.43 2.24
N ALA A 154 -10.96 0.16 2.71
CA ALA A 154 -10.86 0.73 4.05
C ALA A 154 -10.33 2.17 3.97
N ASP A 155 -10.39 2.91 5.06
CA ASP A 155 -9.83 4.25 5.16
C ASP A 155 -8.35 4.17 5.56
N PRO A 156 -7.40 4.54 4.67
CA PRO A 156 -5.98 4.45 4.98
C PRO A 156 -5.53 5.33 6.12
N MET A 157 -6.19 6.47 6.33
CA MET A 157 -5.88 7.39 7.43
C MET A 157 -6.36 6.82 8.76
N ALA A 158 -7.59 6.31 8.83
CA ALA A 158 -8.14 5.67 10.02
C ALA A 158 -7.35 4.41 10.39
N ALA A 159 -7.03 3.56 9.41
CA ALA A 159 -6.22 2.36 9.64
C ALA A 159 -4.82 2.69 10.18
N SER A 160 -4.12 3.64 9.56
CA SER A 160 -2.79 4.05 10.03
C SER A 160 -2.84 4.72 11.41
N ALA A 161 -3.86 5.54 11.69
CA ALA A 161 -4.05 6.14 13.01
C ALA A 161 -4.34 5.10 14.09
N SER A 162 -5.14 4.06 13.77
CA SER A 162 -5.38 2.93 14.68
C SER A 162 -4.10 2.17 14.99
N LEU A 163 -3.28 1.86 13.97
CA LEU A 163 -1.98 1.21 14.13
C LEU A 163 -1.02 2.03 14.99
N LEU A 164 -0.91 3.33 14.74
CA LEU A 164 -0.07 4.23 15.54
C LEU A 164 -0.55 4.32 16.99
N THR A 165 -1.86 4.35 17.21
CA THR A 165 -2.44 4.35 18.56
C THR A 165 -2.16 3.03 19.28
N ALA A 166 -2.30 1.90 18.60
CA ALA A 166 -1.99 0.59 19.14
C ALA A 166 -0.49 0.46 19.46
N ALA A 167 0.37 0.88 18.55
CA ALA A 167 1.82 0.90 18.75
C ALA A 167 2.22 1.80 19.94
N TYR A 168 1.64 3.00 20.05
CA TYR A 168 1.87 3.91 21.18
C TYR A 168 1.50 3.27 22.53
N ARG A 169 0.36 2.57 22.61
CA ARG A 169 -0.05 1.84 23.81
C ARG A 169 0.92 0.74 24.23
N LEU A 170 1.68 0.20 23.28
CA LEU A 170 2.73 -0.79 23.49
C LEU A 170 4.10 -0.17 23.77
N GLY A 171 4.19 1.17 23.89
CA GLY A 171 5.43 1.88 24.24
C GLY A 171 6.24 2.39 23.05
N VAL A 172 5.74 2.26 21.82
CA VAL A 172 6.39 2.91 20.66
C VAL A 172 6.30 4.43 20.80
N SER A 173 7.42 5.11 20.57
CA SER A 173 7.52 6.58 20.65
C SER A 173 7.50 7.21 19.26
N PRO A 174 6.36 7.73 18.77
CA PRO A 174 6.31 8.48 17.52
C PRO A 174 7.01 9.83 17.67
N SER A 175 7.82 10.17 16.66
CA SER A 175 8.64 11.39 16.64
C SER A 175 8.47 12.06 15.29
N GLU A 176 7.72 13.16 15.26
CA GLU A 176 7.37 13.93 14.07
C GLU A 176 8.41 15.04 13.78
N GLY A 177 8.52 15.42 12.49
CA GLY A 177 9.46 16.47 12.07
C GLY A 177 10.93 16.03 12.11
N ILE A 178 11.19 14.73 12.27
CA ILE A 178 12.53 14.17 12.41
C ILE A 178 12.89 13.38 11.15
N ARG A 179 13.75 13.96 10.31
CA ARG A 179 14.25 13.30 9.11
C ARG A 179 15.44 12.41 9.44
N ALA A 180 15.36 11.13 9.09
CA ALA A 180 16.51 10.23 9.06
C ALA A 180 17.43 10.65 7.90
N LEU A 181 18.69 10.88 8.20
CA LEU A 181 19.70 11.35 7.24
C LEU A 181 20.60 10.19 6.81
N LYS A 182 20.96 9.31 7.75
CA LYS A 182 21.99 8.32 7.56
C LYS A 182 21.83 7.16 8.54
N VAL A 183 21.83 5.92 8.07
CA VAL A 183 21.97 4.74 8.92
C VAL A 183 23.44 4.66 9.37
N LEU A 184 23.70 4.49 10.62
CA LEU A 184 25.04 4.37 11.18
C LEU A 184 25.40 2.89 11.35
N GLU A 185 26.62 2.54 10.93
CA GLU A 185 27.14 1.17 11.08
C GLU A 185 28.55 1.21 11.68
N HIS A 186 28.95 0.11 12.28
CA HIS A 186 30.32 -0.15 12.71
C HIS A 186 30.62 -1.64 12.59
N ALA A 187 31.70 -1.98 11.93
CA ALA A 187 32.18 -3.35 11.73
C ALA A 187 31.10 -4.31 11.19
N GLY A 188 30.27 -3.84 10.22
CA GLY A 188 29.25 -4.64 9.57
C GLY A 188 27.92 -4.75 10.34
N THR A 189 27.75 -4.00 11.44
CA THR A 189 26.54 -4.00 12.26
C THR A 189 25.96 -2.60 12.40
N VAL A 190 24.66 -2.47 12.33
CA VAL A 190 23.95 -1.20 12.58
C VAL A 190 24.19 -0.72 14.01
N THR A 191 24.50 0.57 14.16
CA THR A 191 24.66 1.21 15.47
C THR A 191 23.64 2.31 15.72
N GLY A 192 22.80 2.66 14.73
CA GLY A 192 21.75 3.65 14.88
C GLY A 192 21.46 4.45 13.63
N VAL A 193 20.85 5.61 13.84
CA VAL A 193 20.46 6.57 12.78
C VAL A 193 20.92 7.98 13.15
N LEU A 194 21.56 8.66 12.21
CA LEU A 194 21.73 10.12 12.28
C LEU A 194 20.46 10.78 11.75
N THR A 195 19.90 11.68 12.54
CA THR A 195 18.69 12.41 12.20
C THR A 195 18.93 13.91 12.08
N SER A 196 17.93 14.67 11.64
CA SER A 196 17.98 16.13 11.55
C SER A 196 18.17 16.85 12.91
N ILE A 197 17.94 16.16 14.04
CA ILE A 197 18.05 16.72 15.37
C ILE A 197 19.12 16.05 16.25
N GLY A 198 19.79 15.01 15.75
CA GLY A 198 20.83 14.27 16.47
C GLY A 198 20.85 12.79 16.16
N ARG A 199 21.56 12.03 16.98
CA ARG A 199 21.77 10.61 16.81
C ARG A 199 20.82 9.80 17.69
N ILE A 200 20.27 8.73 17.14
CA ILE A 200 19.55 7.69 17.88
C ILE A 200 20.35 6.40 17.75
N ASP A 201 20.90 5.89 18.85
CA ASP A 201 21.57 4.60 18.89
C ASP A 201 20.54 3.48 18.91
N ALA A 202 20.71 2.50 18.03
CA ALA A 202 19.85 1.32 17.99
C ALA A 202 20.56 0.18 17.23
N PRO A 203 20.44 -1.08 17.66
CA PRO A 203 20.96 -2.23 16.94
C PRO A 203 20.10 -2.63 15.74
N LEU A 204 18.85 -2.15 15.67
CA LEU A 204 17.91 -2.43 14.61
C LEU A 204 17.39 -1.14 13.98
N VAL A 205 17.45 -1.03 12.66
CA VAL A 205 16.88 0.06 11.88
C VAL A 205 16.01 -0.53 10.77
N VAL A 206 14.75 -0.12 10.74
CA VAL A 206 13.81 -0.47 9.69
C VAL A 206 13.54 0.76 8.82
N LEU A 207 13.84 0.69 7.53
CA LEU A 207 13.53 1.75 6.57
C LEU A 207 12.17 1.47 5.91
N ALA A 208 11.18 2.29 6.25
CA ALA A 208 9.80 2.25 5.75
C ALA A 208 9.33 3.62 5.23
N GLY A 209 10.27 4.46 4.77
CA GLY A 209 10.07 5.87 4.44
C GLY A 209 9.44 6.13 3.06
N GLY A 210 8.73 5.16 2.44
CA GLY A 210 8.08 5.32 1.15
C GLY A 210 9.06 5.74 0.06
N ALA A 211 8.73 6.81 -0.68
CA ALA A 211 9.57 7.34 -1.75
C ALA A 211 10.94 7.87 -1.27
N TRP A 212 11.07 8.23 -0.01
CA TRP A 212 12.32 8.75 0.59
C TRP A 212 13.15 7.70 1.31
N GLY A 213 12.65 6.47 1.38
CA GLY A 213 13.15 5.47 2.33
C GLY A 213 14.51 4.85 1.99
N SER A 214 14.99 4.92 0.73
CA SER A 214 16.31 4.38 0.34
C SER A 214 17.45 5.30 0.74
N ALA A 215 17.24 6.62 0.70
CA ALA A 215 18.29 7.62 0.88
C ALA A 215 19.16 7.44 2.15
N PRO A 216 18.63 7.09 3.34
CA PRO A 216 19.45 6.91 4.52
C PRO A 216 20.47 5.75 4.47
N ALA A 217 20.33 4.83 3.49
CA ALA A 217 21.24 3.68 3.31
C ALA A 217 22.17 3.80 2.11
N GLU A 218 22.02 4.80 1.25
CA GLU A 218 22.77 4.91 -0.01
C GLU A 218 24.28 4.97 0.19
N TYR A 219 24.76 5.68 1.21
CA TYR A 219 26.21 5.78 1.45
C TYR A 219 26.82 4.48 2.00
N LEU A 220 26.01 3.51 2.41
CA LEU A 220 26.47 2.14 2.70
C LEU A 220 26.65 1.29 1.43
N GLY A 221 26.47 1.90 0.25
CA GLY A 221 26.49 1.19 -1.03
C GLY A 221 25.22 0.36 -1.29
N ILE A 222 24.17 0.60 -0.52
CA ILE A 222 22.89 -0.09 -0.67
C ILE A 222 22.00 0.73 -1.61
N HIS A 223 21.98 0.35 -2.86
CA HIS A 223 21.19 1.01 -3.90
C HIS A 223 19.92 0.22 -4.18
N ILE A 224 18.80 0.71 -3.64
CA ILE A 224 17.47 0.16 -3.92
C ILE A 224 16.82 1.03 -4.99
N PRO A 225 16.40 0.48 -6.13
CA PRO A 225 15.88 1.25 -7.25
C PRO A 225 14.42 1.68 -6.99
N VAL A 226 14.23 2.56 -6.00
CA VAL A 226 12.94 3.18 -5.70
C VAL A 226 12.92 4.57 -6.32
N THR A 227 12.01 4.81 -7.24
CA THR A 227 11.76 6.12 -7.83
C THR A 227 10.48 6.73 -7.26
N ALA A 228 10.46 8.05 -7.13
CA ALA A 228 9.25 8.75 -6.70
C ALA A 228 8.32 8.99 -7.88
N ARG A 229 7.02 8.71 -7.68
CA ARG A 229 5.97 9.08 -8.61
C ARG A 229 4.96 9.97 -7.93
N ARG A 230 4.51 11.02 -8.61
CA ARG A 230 3.36 11.79 -8.15
C ARG A 230 2.11 10.95 -8.39
N ILE A 231 1.37 10.71 -7.31
CA ILE A 231 0.06 10.05 -7.33
C ILE A 231 -1.03 11.06 -7.04
N GLY A 232 -2.22 10.82 -7.56
CA GLY A 232 -3.39 11.67 -7.37
C GLY A 232 -4.63 10.88 -6.98
N LEU A 233 -5.40 11.43 -6.06
CA LEU A 233 -6.70 10.94 -5.64
C LEU A 233 -7.68 12.11 -5.64
N ALA A 234 -8.82 11.94 -6.28
CA ALA A 234 -9.90 12.92 -6.30
C ALA A 234 -11.18 12.32 -5.73
N GLN A 235 -12.04 13.18 -5.20
CA GLN A 235 -13.35 12.86 -4.66
C GLN A 235 -14.41 13.67 -5.40
N ALA A 236 -15.52 13.03 -5.75
CA ALA A 236 -16.66 13.71 -6.35
C ALA A 236 -17.96 13.27 -5.68
N GLU A 237 -18.99 14.12 -5.78
CA GLU A 237 -20.33 13.85 -5.27
C GLU A 237 -21.12 13.03 -6.29
N LEU A 238 -21.68 11.91 -5.83
CA LEU A 238 -22.54 11.04 -6.64
C LEU A 238 -23.62 10.46 -5.74
N PRO A 239 -24.80 11.06 -5.67
CA PRO A 239 -25.87 10.59 -4.81
C PRO A 239 -26.24 9.12 -5.10
N GLY A 240 -26.13 8.28 -4.06
CA GLY A 240 -26.41 6.85 -4.17
C GLY A 240 -25.19 5.98 -4.52
N ALA A 241 -23.99 6.55 -4.69
CA ALA A 241 -22.78 5.80 -5.07
C ALA A 241 -22.51 4.55 -4.20
N GLY A 242 -22.69 4.66 -2.89
CA GLY A 242 -22.49 3.57 -1.94
C GLY A 242 -23.77 2.81 -1.55
N ARG A 243 -24.90 3.09 -2.17
CA ARG A 243 -26.20 2.45 -1.88
C ARG A 243 -26.42 1.26 -2.79
N ARG A 244 -26.37 0.05 -2.25
CA ARG A 244 -26.66 -1.16 -3.02
C ARG A 244 -28.03 -1.06 -3.73
N GLY A 245 -28.06 -1.40 -5.01
CA GLY A 245 -29.27 -1.37 -5.82
C GLY A 245 -29.72 0.01 -6.28
N ALA A 246 -29.03 1.08 -5.91
CA ALA A 246 -29.30 2.40 -6.47
C ALA A 246 -28.75 2.49 -7.91
N ALA A 247 -29.43 3.27 -8.75
CA ALA A 247 -29.04 3.46 -10.15
C ALA A 247 -27.61 4.07 -10.32
N ALA A 248 -27.11 4.76 -9.30
CA ALA A 248 -25.78 5.35 -9.26
C ALA A 248 -24.80 4.55 -8.41
N SER A 249 -25.15 3.35 -7.93
CA SER A 249 -24.22 2.56 -7.11
C SER A 249 -23.01 2.14 -7.92
N VAL A 250 -21.83 2.30 -7.30
CA VAL A 250 -20.56 1.92 -7.91
C VAL A 250 -19.85 0.87 -7.06
N PRO A 251 -19.16 -0.12 -7.67
CA PRO A 251 -18.28 -1.04 -6.95
C PRO A 251 -17.00 -0.34 -6.51
N THR A 252 -16.22 -1.01 -5.67
CA THR A 252 -14.77 -0.78 -5.66
C THR A 252 -14.21 -1.45 -6.90
N CYS A 253 -13.61 -0.69 -7.81
CA CYS A 253 -13.30 -1.15 -9.16
C CYS A 253 -11.88 -0.75 -9.61
N ILE A 254 -11.25 -1.64 -10.35
CA ILE A 254 -10.17 -1.33 -11.29
C ILE A 254 -10.65 -1.76 -12.66
N ASP A 255 -10.57 -0.86 -13.63
CA ASP A 255 -10.96 -1.08 -15.01
C ASP A 255 -9.72 -0.99 -15.91
N ASP A 256 -9.24 -2.13 -16.38
CA ASP A 256 -8.09 -2.18 -17.26
C ASP A 256 -8.39 -1.65 -18.67
N THR A 257 -9.65 -1.69 -19.10
CA THR A 257 -10.05 -1.18 -20.43
C THR A 257 -9.96 0.34 -20.53
N THR A 258 -10.08 1.05 -19.42
CA THR A 258 -10.02 2.52 -19.35
C THR A 258 -8.81 3.05 -18.59
N GLY A 259 -8.05 2.16 -17.93
CA GLY A 259 -6.93 2.52 -17.05
C GLY A 259 -7.36 3.26 -15.79
N SER A 260 -8.61 3.10 -15.37
CA SER A 260 -9.17 3.82 -14.23
C SER A 260 -9.36 2.93 -13.01
N TYR A 261 -9.40 3.56 -11.83
CA TYR A 261 -9.91 2.93 -10.61
C TYR A 261 -10.77 3.89 -9.81
N PHE A 262 -11.80 3.36 -9.19
CA PHE A 262 -12.73 4.12 -8.36
C PHE A 262 -13.35 3.26 -7.26
N ARG A 263 -13.94 3.90 -6.27
CA ARG A 263 -14.70 3.25 -5.21
C ARG A 263 -15.73 4.19 -4.60
N PRO A 264 -16.80 3.68 -4.00
CA PRO A 264 -17.71 4.54 -3.23
C PRO A 264 -16.98 5.13 -2.01
N ASP A 265 -17.47 6.28 -1.55
CA ASP A 265 -17.04 6.91 -0.31
C ASP A 265 -18.28 7.35 0.48
N GLY A 266 -18.65 6.56 1.47
CA GLY A 266 -19.93 6.69 2.14
C GLY A 266 -21.08 6.37 1.19
N LEU A 267 -22.18 7.11 1.29
CA LEU A 267 -23.41 6.82 0.53
C LEU A 267 -23.56 7.65 -0.75
N ASP A 268 -22.96 8.84 -0.78
CA ASP A 268 -23.26 9.85 -1.81
C ASP A 268 -22.01 10.48 -2.44
N ARG A 269 -20.86 9.82 -2.31
CA ARG A 269 -19.58 10.24 -2.91
C ARG A 269 -18.84 9.03 -3.47
N PHE A 270 -17.85 9.31 -4.30
CA PHE A 270 -16.87 8.31 -4.72
C PHE A 270 -15.46 8.92 -4.81
N TYR A 271 -14.46 8.09 -4.56
CA TYR A 271 -13.07 8.38 -4.84
C TYR A 271 -12.66 7.76 -6.17
N PHE A 272 -11.74 8.44 -6.85
CA PHE A 272 -11.11 7.93 -8.06
C PHE A 272 -9.64 8.33 -8.15
N GLY A 273 -8.87 7.47 -8.81
CA GLY A 273 -7.46 7.72 -9.07
C GLY A 273 -7.26 8.63 -10.27
N VAL A 274 -6.22 9.45 -10.17
CA VAL A 274 -5.68 10.20 -11.30
C VAL A 274 -4.38 9.53 -11.71
N PRO A 275 -4.09 9.34 -13.02
CA PRO A 275 -2.88 8.67 -13.49
C PRO A 275 -1.61 9.23 -12.85
N SER A 276 -0.70 8.33 -12.43
CA SER A 276 0.54 8.74 -11.78
C SER A 276 1.52 9.35 -12.77
N LYS A 277 2.28 10.38 -12.34
CA LYS A 277 3.40 10.92 -13.11
C LYS A 277 4.71 10.32 -12.60
N PRO A 278 5.53 9.71 -13.46
CA PRO A 278 6.85 9.19 -13.12
C PRO A 278 7.85 10.33 -12.86
N ASP A 279 9.02 9.96 -12.33
CA ASP A 279 10.23 10.77 -12.21
C ASP A 279 10.02 12.13 -11.52
N THR A 280 9.27 12.11 -10.42
CA THR A 280 9.06 13.29 -9.59
C THR A 280 10.25 13.49 -8.64
N GLU A 281 10.86 14.67 -8.65
CA GLU A 281 11.98 14.99 -7.76
C GLU A 281 11.55 15.02 -6.29
N LEU A 282 12.34 14.35 -5.45
CA LEU A 282 12.21 14.45 -4.00
C LEU A 282 12.69 15.84 -3.51
N GLY A 283 11.98 16.40 -2.54
CA GLY A 283 12.39 17.66 -1.89
C GLY A 283 11.71 18.93 -2.42
N ARG A 284 10.85 18.82 -3.42
CA ARG A 284 9.95 19.90 -3.84
C ARG A 284 8.54 19.67 -3.30
N ASP A 285 7.75 20.74 -3.22
CA ASP A 285 6.32 20.64 -2.99
C ASP A 285 5.69 19.82 -4.10
N VAL A 286 4.81 18.90 -3.71
CA VAL A 286 4.12 18.06 -4.68
C VAL A 286 3.11 18.90 -5.45
N GLU A 287 3.25 18.95 -6.78
CA GLU A 287 2.34 19.67 -7.64
C GLU A 287 0.89 19.21 -7.43
N PRO A 288 -0.05 20.14 -7.30
CA PRO A 288 -1.47 19.81 -7.26
C PRO A 288 -1.92 19.16 -8.57
N LEU A 289 -3.07 18.51 -8.53
CA LEU A 289 -3.71 17.96 -9.74
C LEU A 289 -4.23 19.11 -10.59
N THR A 290 -3.98 19.05 -11.89
CA THR A 290 -4.49 20.03 -12.85
C THR A 290 -5.93 19.72 -13.25
N GLU A 291 -6.66 20.72 -13.72
CA GLU A 291 -8.02 20.53 -14.25
C GLU A 291 -8.05 19.51 -15.40
N ALA A 292 -7.08 19.55 -16.31
CA ALA A 292 -7.00 18.59 -17.42
C ALA A 292 -6.80 17.14 -16.95
N GLU A 293 -6.01 16.92 -15.89
CA GLU A 293 -5.83 15.58 -15.31
C GLU A 293 -7.10 15.07 -14.66
N LEU A 294 -7.82 15.94 -13.96
CA LEU A 294 -9.10 15.61 -13.31
C LEU A 294 -10.19 15.33 -14.34
N GLU A 295 -10.29 16.15 -15.38
CA GLU A 295 -11.23 15.96 -16.49
C GLU A 295 -10.96 14.65 -17.23
N SER A 296 -9.70 14.36 -17.56
CA SER A 296 -9.29 13.11 -18.19
C SER A 296 -9.67 11.89 -17.36
N ALA A 297 -9.42 11.94 -16.04
CA ALA A 297 -9.78 10.84 -15.13
C ALA A 297 -11.30 10.66 -15.00
N LEU A 298 -12.06 11.76 -14.90
CA LEU A 298 -13.53 11.70 -14.84
C LEU A 298 -14.13 11.15 -16.14
N ASN A 299 -13.59 11.53 -17.30
CA ASN A 299 -14.04 11.02 -18.58
C ASN A 299 -13.84 9.50 -18.69
N ALA A 300 -12.66 9.00 -18.28
CA ALA A 300 -12.40 7.56 -18.25
C ALA A 300 -13.39 6.79 -17.33
N ILE A 301 -13.77 7.40 -16.22
CA ILE A 301 -14.77 6.81 -15.30
C ILE A 301 -16.18 6.93 -15.86
N ALA A 302 -16.50 8.01 -16.57
CA ALA A 302 -17.80 8.22 -17.16
C ALA A 302 -18.15 7.18 -18.23
N ASP A 303 -17.16 6.55 -18.85
CA ASP A 303 -17.35 5.40 -19.73
C ASP A 303 -17.98 4.21 -18.98
N ARG A 304 -17.72 4.08 -17.68
CA ARG A 304 -18.32 3.05 -16.80
C ARG A 304 -19.47 3.57 -15.97
N VAL A 305 -19.36 4.77 -15.43
CA VAL A 305 -20.35 5.40 -14.55
C VAL A 305 -20.78 6.73 -15.18
N PRO A 306 -21.77 6.73 -16.08
CA PRO A 306 -22.15 7.93 -16.83
C PRO A 306 -22.46 9.15 -15.97
N ALA A 307 -23.03 8.92 -14.77
CA ALA A 307 -23.33 9.98 -13.83
C ALA A 307 -22.06 10.68 -13.28
N ALA A 308 -20.87 10.09 -13.40
CA ALA A 308 -19.62 10.72 -13.02
C ALA A 308 -19.23 11.89 -13.92
N ALA A 309 -19.70 11.93 -15.19
CA ALA A 309 -19.38 13.00 -16.15
C ALA A 309 -19.74 14.40 -15.66
N THR A 310 -20.77 14.51 -14.82
CA THR A 310 -21.26 15.79 -14.29
C THR A 310 -21.14 15.88 -12.78
N ALA A 311 -20.43 14.94 -12.14
CA ALA A 311 -20.27 14.87 -10.71
C ALA A 311 -19.41 16.02 -10.18
N PRO A 312 -19.92 16.87 -9.27
CA PRO A 312 -19.12 17.95 -8.69
C PRO A 312 -17.92 17.41 -7.91
N LEU A 313 -16.75 17.99 -8.13
CA LEU A 313 -15.55 17.67 -7.35
C LEU A 313 -15.73 18.14 -5.91
N ALA A 314 -15.48 17.25 -4.96
CA ALA A 314 -15.54 17.52 -3.52
C ALA A 314 -14.15 17.73 -2.89
N GLY A 315 -13.09 17.27 -3.56
CA GLY A 315 -11.72 17.47 -3.11
C GLY A 315 -10.70 16.72 -3.94
N THR A 316 -9.45 17.14 -3.82
CA THR A 316 -8.31 16.52 -4.51
C THR A 316 -7.13 16.40 -3.56
N ARG A 317 -6.30 15.38 -3.79
CA ARG A 317 -5.06 15.17 -3.04
C ARG A 317 -3.99 14.68 -4.00
N SER A 318 -2.79 15.23 -3.91
CA SER A 318 -1.60 14.72 -4.58
C SER A 318 -0.52 14.39 -3.57
N GLY A 319 0.37 13.49 -3.89
CA GLY A 319 1.48 13.07 -3.04
C GLY A 319 2.48 12.24 -3.80
N LEU A 320 3.53 11.79 -3.09
CA LEU A 320 4.55 10.93 -3.66
C LEU A 320 4.39 9.50 -3.14
N ASP A 321 4.54 8.54 -4.05
CA ASP A 321 4.68 7.13 -3.71
C ASP A 321 5.99 6.59 -4.29
N GLY A 322 6.57 5.58 -3.64
CA GLY A 322 7.80 4.93 -4.04
C GLY A 322 7.54 3.73 -4.93
N TYR A 323 8.08 3.77 -6.14
CA TYR A 323 7.93 2.72 -7.14
C TYR A 323 9.26 2.02 -7.41
N THR A 324 9.21 0.70 -7.46
CA THR A 324 10.29 -0.14 -7.95
C THR A 324 10.10 -0.45 -9.45
N PRO A 325 11.16 -0.90 -10.16
CA PRO A 325 11.06 -1.24 -11.58
C PRO A 325 10.03 -2.33 -11.90
N ASP A 326 9.84 -3.28 -10.97
CA ASP A 326 8.88 -4.37 -11.10
C ASP A 326 7.51 -4.09 -10.44
N LYS A 327 7.32 -2.86 -9.95
CA LYS A 327 6.12 -2.42 -9.24
C LYS A 327 5.80 -3.29 -7.99
N ARG A 328 6.81 -3.89 -7.34
CA ARG A 328 6.65 -4.76 -6.16
C ARG A 328 7.54 -4.30 -5.01
N PRO A 329 7.09 -4.47 -3.76
CA PRO A 329 7.84 -3.97 -2.61
C PRO A 329 9.20 -4.65 -2.44
N VAL A 330 10.10 -3.97 -1.77
CA VAL A 330 11.35 -4.52 -1.26
C VAL A 330 11.18 -4.77 0.22
N VAL A 331 11.27 -6.04 0.63
CA VAL A 331 11.09 -6.44 2.04
C VAL A 331 12.19 -7.43 2.41
N GLY A 332 12.97 -7.10 3.44
CA GLY A 332 14.02 -7.98 3.97
C GLY A 332 15.26 -7.27 4.45
N ALA A 333 16.18 -8.04 5.01
CA ALA A 333 17.48 -7.55 5.45
C ALA A 333 18.36 -7.14 4.25
N ALA A 334 19.16 -6.08 4.44
CA ALA A 334 20.09 -5.59 3.41
C ALA A 334 21.30 -4.91 4.04
N GLY A 335 22.50 -5.26 3.57
CA GLY A 335 23.75 -4.66 4.04
C GLY A 335 24.15 -5.09 5.45
N PRO A 336 24.46 -4.16 6.37
CA PRO A 336 24.91 -4.50 7.71
C PRO A 336 23.84 -5.21 8.53
N ASP A 337 24.28 -6.08 9.45
CA ASP A 337 23.35 -6.74 10.39
C ASP A 337 22.55 -5.70 11.18
N GLY A 338 21.25 -5.90 11.29
CA GLY A 338 20.33 -4.96 11.94
C GLY A 338 19.70 -3.94 10.99
N LEU A 339 19.98 -3.96 9.67
CA LEU A 339 19.25 -3.14 8.70
C LEU A 339 18.16 -3.96 7.99
N TYR A 340 16.91 -3.46 8.04
CA TYR A 340 15.76 -4.06 7.39
C TYR A 340 15.04 -3.05 6.50
N LEU A 341 14.62 -3.47 5.31
CA LEU A 341 13.94 -2.63 4.33
C LEU A 341 12.48 -3.04 4.18
N ALA A 342 11.60 -2.07 4.05
CA ALA A 342 10.19 -2.22 3.69
C ALA A 342 9.76 -1.03 2.82
N LEU A 343 10.16 -1.03 1.54
CA LEU A 343 10.13 0.11 0.63
C LEU A 343 9.49 -0.22 -0.71
N GLY A 344 9.16 0.80 -1.50
CA GLY A 344 8.83 0.65 -2.91
C GLY A 344 7.54 -0.11 -3.19
N PHE A 345 6.49 0.12 -2.43
CA PHE A 345 5.23 -0.63 -2.52
C PHE A 345 4.40 -0.35 -3.77
N SER A 346 4.74 0.68 -4.55
CA SER A 346 4.23 0.91 -5.91
C SER A 346 2.69 0.88 -6.02
N GLY A 347 2.00 1.59 -5.11
CA GLY A 347 0.53 1.63 -5.05
C GLY A 347 -0.12 0.43 -4.32
N GLY A 348 0.64 -0.62 -4.02
CA GLY A 348 0.13 -1.84 -3.37
C GLY A 348 0.17 -1.86 -1.84
N GLY A 349 0.84 -0.91 -1.21
CA GLY A 349 1.26 -1.01 0.19
C GLY A 349 0.13 -1.15 1.21
N PHE A 350 -0.94 -0.40 1.07
CA PHE A 350 -2.01 -0.37 2.06
C PHE A 350 -2.59 -1.76 2.34
N LYS A 351 -3.05 -2.45 1.30
CA LYS A 351 -3.68 -3.77 1.43
C LYS A 351 -2.72 -4.88 1.87
N LEU A 352 -1.41 -4.68 1.69
CA LEU A 352 -0.37 -5.65 2.05
C LEU A 352 0.24 -5.38 3.44
N ALA A 353 0.00 -4.20 4.02
CA ALA A 353 0.66 -3.75 5.24
C ALA A 353 0.53 -4.72 6.43
N PRO A 354 -0.64 -5.29 6.76
CA PRO A 354 -0.75 -6.23 7.87
C PRO A 354 0.13 -7.47 7.72
N ALA A 355 0.08 -8.12 6.55
CA ALA A 355 0.85 -9.34 6.29
C ALA A 355 2.35 -9.05 6.25
N VAL A 356 2.76 -7.99 5.55
CA VAL A 356 4.17 -7.61 5.47
C VAL A 356 4.73 -7.29 6.85
N ALA A 357 3.99 -6.54 7.68
CA ALA A 357 4.45 -6.17 9.02
C ALA A 357 4.59 -7.39 9.95
N GLU A 358 3.62 -8.29 9.92
CA GLU A 358 3.67 -9.52 10.71
C GLU A 358 4.88 -10.39 10.30
N LEU A 359 5.07 -10.60 8.99
CA LEU A 359 6.15 -11.41 8.47
C LEU A 359 7.53 -10.77 8.73
N ALA A 360 7.65 -9.45 8.54
CA ALA A 360 8.88 -8.71 8.82
C ALA A 360 9.25 -8.77 10.30
N ALA A 361 8.29 -8.57 11.21
CA ALA A 361 8.56 -8.65 12.64
C ALA A 361 8.98 -10.06 13.08
N LYS A 362 8.33 -11.11 12.56
CA LYS A 362 8.73 -12.50 12.81
C LYS A 362 10.16 -12.76 12.36
N GLU A 363 10.50 -12.35 11.13
CA GLU A 363 11.86 -12.53 10.59
C GLU A 363 12.93 -11.79 11.42
N ILE A 364 12.64 -10.55 11.80
CA ILE A 364 13.56 -9.71 12.60
C ILE A 364 13.79 -10.34 13.97
N VAL A 365 12.76 -10.82 14.65
CA VAL A 365 12.85 -11.38 16.00
C VAL A 365 13.50 -12.77 15.99
N GLU A 366 13.28 -13.57 14.96
CA GLU A 366 13.94 -14.87 14.78
C GLU A 366 15.45 -14.74 14.54
N GLY A 367 15.94 -13.52 14.26
CA GLY A 367 17.34 -13.08 14.39
C GLY A 367 18.37 -13.88 13.58
N GLY A 368 18.16 -14.12 12.29
CA GLY A 368 19.12 -14.84 11.45
C GLY A 368 19.15 -16.36 11.68
N ALA A 369 18.40 -16.91 12.63
CA ALA A 369 17.93 -18.29 12.57
C ALA A 369 17.12 -18.40 11.27
N VAL A 370 17.17 -19.54 10.60
CA VAL A 370 16.41 -19.75 9.35
C VAL A 370 14.94 -19.39 9.62
N PRO A 371 14.41 -18.27 9.03
CA PRO A 371 13.05 -17.86 9.29
C PRO A 371 12.11 -19.04 9.02
N GLY A 372 11.01 -19.15 9.77
CA GLY A 372 10.06 -20.21 9.58
C GLY A 372 9.69 -20.32 8.09
N LYS A 373 9.56 -21.55 7.57
CA LYS A 373 9.36 -21.84 6.14
C LYS A 373 8.30 -20.95 5.48
N ALA A 374 7.19 -20.68 6.17
CA ALA A 374 6.12 -19.82 5.68
C ALA A 374 6.57 -18.35 5.50
N VAL A 375 7.42 -17.82 6.38
CA VAL A 375 7.97 -16.46 6.28
C VAL A 375 8.89 -16.37 5.07
N GLN A 376 9.78 -17.36 4.92
CA GLN A 376 10.70 -17.43 3.77
C GLN A 376 9.92 -17.48 2.46
N GLU A 377 8.98 -18.40 2.31
CA GLU A 377 8.21 -18.58 1.06
C GLU A 377 7.40 -17.35 0.66
N LEU A 378 6.84 -16.61 1.64
CA LEU A 378 6.03 -15.42 1.37
C LEU A 378 6.87 -14.18 1.09
N LEU A 379 8.03 -14.02 1.72
CA LEU A 379 8.89 -12.84 1.52
C LEU A 379 10.00 -13.03 0.48
N GLU A 380 10.33 -14.28 0.09
CA GLU A 380 11.40 -14.55 -0.87
C GLU A 380 11.27 -13.77 -2.19
N PRO A 381 10.08 -13.62 -2.79
CA PRO A 381 9.93 -12.83 -4.01
C PRO A 381 10.32 -11.36 -3.84
N TYR A 382 10.21 -10.82 -2.62
CA TYR A 382 10.37 -9.40 -2.33
C TYR A 382 11.75 -9.01 -1.82
N ARG A 383 12.70 -9.97 -1.76
CA ARG A 383 14.05 -9.73 -1.23
C ARG A 383 14.78 -8.64 -2.01
N PRO A 384 15.55 -7.75 -1.31
CA PRO A 384 16.35 -6.71 -1.96
C PRO A 384 17.30 -7.29 -3.02
N GLN A 385 17.84 -8.48 -2.79
CA GLN A 385 18.79 -9.17 -3.64
C GLN A 385 18.25 -9.48 -5.04
N ARG A 386 16.93 -9.49 -5.24
CA ARG A 386 16.36 -9.74 -6.58
C ARG A 386 16.80 -8.73 -7.63
N PHE A 387 17.02 -7.47 -7.22
CA PHE A 387 17.51 -6.45 -8.14
C PHE A 387 19.00 -6.63 -8.45
N LEU A 388 19.82 -6.97 -7.45
CA LEU A 388 21.25 -7.27 -7.66
C LEU A 388 21.44 -8.51 -8.54
N ALA A 389 20.57 -9.51 -8.41
CA ALA A 389 20.59 -10.74 -9.20
C ALA A 389 19.92 -10.60 -10.57
N GLY A 390 19.38 -9.44 -10.93
CA GLY A 390 18.65 -9.24 -12.19
C GLY A 390 17.37 -10.07 -12.30
N ARG A 391 16.73 -10.42 -11.18
CA ARG A 391 15.53 -11.25 -11.10
C ARG A 391 14.33 -10.48 -10.57
N PRO A 392 13.85 -9.43 -11.26
CA PRO A 392 12.64 -8.73 -10.86
C PRO A 392 11.43 -9.67 -10.93
N ILE A 393 10.43 -9.41 -10.10
CA ILE A 393 9.16 -10.14 -10.15
C ILE A 393 8.47 -9.80 -11.48
N ARG A 394 8.08 -10.84 -12.21
CA ARG A 394 7.28 -10.68 -13.43
C ARG A 394 5.87 -11.17 -13.17
N PRO A 395 4.85 -10.41 -13.57
CA PRO A 395 3.47 -10.90 -13.57
C PRO A 395 3.37 -12.17 -14.44
N GLU A 396 2.61 -13.14 -13.98
CA GLU A 396 2.34 -14.37 -14.75
C GLU A 396 1.29 -14.11 -15.83
N ALA A 397 0.32 -13.24 -15.53
CA ALA A 397 -0.73 -12.82 -16.44
C ALA A 397 -0.96 -11.31 -16.27
N PRO A 398 -0.16 -10.44 -16.92
CA PRO A 398 -0.22 -9.00 -16.77
C PRO A 398 -1.46 -8.39 -17.43
N TYR A 399 -1.82 -7.19 -16.98
CA TYR A 399 -2.76 -6.30 -17.62
C TYR A 399 -2.04 -5.03 -18.07
N ASP A 400 -2.68 -4.23 -18.93
CA ASP A 400 -2.05 -3.04 -19.51
C ASP A 400 -1.87 -1.91 -18.48
N HIS A 401 -2.82 -1.77 -17.57
CA HIS A 401 -2.88 -0.64 -16.64
C HIS A 401 -2.68 -1.00 -15.16
N MET A 402 -2.27 -2.22 -14.85
CA MET A 402 -2.14 -2.70 -13.48
C MET A 402 -0.70 -2.99 -13.01
#